data_f4e3072fe5f290985c666f08c4ec49cb
#
_entry.id   f4e3072fe5f290985c666f08c4ec49cb
#
_cell.length_a   1.000
_cell.length_b   1.000
_cell.length_c   1.000
_cell.angle_alpha   90.00
_cell.angle_beta   90.00
_cell.angle_gamma   90.00
#
_symmetry.space_group_name_H-M   'P 1'
#
loop_
_entity.id
_entity.type
_entity.pdbx_description
1 polymer ?
#
loop_
_entity_poly.entity_id
_entity_poly.type
_entity_poly.pdbx_seq_one_letter_code
_entity_poly.pdbx_strand_id
1 'polypeptide(L)'
;MTANLPAAPMLYREFSTQAQIDAQYNPSIALADPAAPGKHFVAQSALARASLKQHLDIPFGATVHETLDIFPADAPNAPVFVFIHGGYWRALTSKEFSGVALGLQRRGITTVVVNYALCPWVTIDEITRQVRAAVAWTVRNIAQYGGDPARFSVGGHSAGGHLTAMCLQTDWARDYGLAPDPIKAALCISGIYDIAPLRYSYLQPMIQLDDGVVRRNSPAYTARACATPTWFTWGGAETSEFARQAQSMHAAWGALGNQSELRPIAGADHFTVLAGFERPEGELCAWLAGQLGV
;
A
#
# COMPACT_ATOMS: atom_id res chain seq x y z
N MET A 1 34.18 35.85 22.68
CA MET A 1 34.34 34.84 21.60
C MET A 1 33.35 33.74 21.88
N THR A 2 32.22 33.77 21.23
CA THR A 2 31.23 32.66 21.28
C THR A 2 31.77 31.53 20.43
N ALA A 3 32.17 30.43 21.06
CA ALA A 3 32.56 29.21 20.36
C ALA A 3 31.40 28.75 19.50
N ASN A 4 31.57 28.75 18.17
CA ASN A 4 30.62 28.09 17.26
C ASN A 4 30.70 26.59 17.56
N LEU A 5 29.72 26.08 18.28
CA LEU A 5 29.54 24.63 18.41
C LEU A 5 29.34 24.05 17.01
N PRO A 6 30.00 22.92 16.66
CA PRO A 6 29.80 22.28 15.38
C PRO A 6 28.30 21.91 15.24
N ALA A 7 27.74 22.13 14.05
CA ALA A 7 26.36 21.73 13.77
C ALA A 7 26.21 20.24 14.08
N ALA A 8 25.10 19.88 14.73
CA ALA A 8 24.80 18.48 15.02
C ALA A 8 24.81 17.65 13.71
N PRO A 9 25.39 16.44 13.70
CA PRO A 9 25.40 15.60 12.51
C PRO A 9 23.95 15.29 12.07
N MET A 10 23.69 15.37 10.75
CA MET A 10 22.38 15.02 10.19
C MET A 10 22.15 13.51 10.30
N LEU A 11 20.99 13.12 10.78
CA LEU A 11 20.55 11.71 10.82
C LEU A 11 20.09 11.26 9.43
N TYR A 12 19.30 12.11 8.78
CA TYR A 12 18.77 11.86 7.44
C TYR A 12 18.44 13.20 6.78
N ARG A 13 19.03 13.49 5.61
CA ARG A 13 18.83 14.73 4.86
C ARG A 13 18.98 15.96 5.77
N GLU A 14 17.91 16.80 5.86
CA GLU A 14 17.84 17.98 6.70
C GLU A 14 17.50 17.69 8.18
N PHE A 15 17.16 16.46 8.54
CA PHE A 15 16.78 16.10 9.90
C PHE A 15 17.98 15.72 10.75
N SER A 16 18.17 16.41 11.87
CA SER A 16 19.26 16.17 12.82
C SER A 16 18.80 15.45 14.11
N THR A 17 17.49 15.31 14.32
CA THR A 17 16.91 14.66 15.51
C THR A 17 15.82 13.67 15.15
N GLN A 18 15.64 12.64 15.99
CA GLN A 18 14.51 11.71 15.89
C GLN A 18 13.17 12.44 15.91
N ALA A 19 13.00 13.42 16.79
CA ALA A 19 11.74 14.16 16.92
C ALA A 19 11.30 14.84 15.60
N GLN A 20 12.26 15.35 14.82
CA GLN A 20 11.99 15.93 13.50
C GLN A 20 11.49 14.87 12.52
N ILE A 21 12.09 13.67 12.53
CA ILE A 21 11.67 12.55 11.68
C ILE A 21 10.31 12.03 12.14
N ASP A 22 10.11 11.86 13.44
CA ASP A 22 8.84 11.39 14.00
C ASP A 22 7.68 12.35 13.67
N ALA A 23 7.92 13.67 13.70
CA ALA A 23 6.92 14.66 13.29
C ALA A 23 6.49 14.52 11.82
N GLN A 24 7.35 14.01 10.96
CA GLN A 24 7.04 13.78 9.54
C GLN A 24 6.39 12.43 9.27
N TYR A 25 6.77 11.40 10.02
CA TYR A 25 6.35 10.02 9.76
C TYR A 25 5.34 9.46 10.78
N ASN A 26 4.87 10.24 11.74
CA ASN A 26 3.77 9.85 12.61
C ASN A 26 2.48 10.62 12.26
N PRO A 27 1.64 10.09 11.37
CA PRO A 27 0.44 10.79 10.90
C PRO A 27 -0.61 11.02 11.99
N SER A 28 -0.49 10.34 13.14
CA SER A 28 -1.44 10.51 14.26
C SER A 28 -1.12 11.70 15.15
N ILE A 29 0.06 12.30 15.06
CA ILE A 29 0.47 13.42 15.95
C ILE A 29 -0.47 14.64 15.79
N ALA A 30 -0.92 14.91 14.58
CA ALA A 30 -1.76 16.07 14.26
C ALA A 30 -3.26 15.85 14.51
N LEU A 31 -3.66 14.62 14.86
CA LEU A 31 -5.09 14.31 15.03
C LEU A 31 -5.60 14.75 16.40
N ALA A 32 -6.79 15.39 16.41
CA ALA A 32 -7.49 15.73 17.65
C ALA A 32 -7.96 14.48 18.43
N ASP A 33 -8.39 13.43 17.73
CA ASP A 33 -8.66 12.09 18.29
C ASP A 33 -7.84 11.04 17.48
N PRO A 34 -6.69 10.58 18.01
CA PRO A 34 -5.87 9.57 17.37
C PRO A 34 -6.57 8.22 17.15
N ALA A 35 -7.68 7.94 17.86
CA ALA A 35 -8.45 6.71 17.70
C ALA A 35 -9.55 6.81 16.62
N ALA A 36 -9.90 8.02 16.18
CA ALA A 36 -10.99 8.22 15.21
C ALA A 36 -10.80 7.46 13.90
N PRO A 37 -9.62 7.45 13.26
CA PRO A 37 -9.41 6.70 12.02
C PRO A 37 -9.64 5.19 12.19
N GLY A 38 -9.12 4.59 13.27
CA GLY A 38 -9.31 3.18 13.56
C GLY A 38 -10.78 2.82 13.76
N LYS A 39 -11.52 3.64 14.51
CA LYS A 39 -12.99 3.48 14.68
C LYS A 39 -13.72 3.54 13.35
N HIS A 40 -13.33 4.47 12.47
CA HIS A 40 -13.91 4.62 11.14
C HIS A 40 -13.65 3.38 10.26
N PHE A 41 -12.40 2.90 10.19
CA PHE A 41 -12.05 1.71 9.41
C PHE A 41 -12.80 0.46 9.89
N VAL A 42 -12.92 0.27 11.20
CA VAL A 42 -13.71 -0.83 11.79
C VAL A 42 -15.19 -0.72 11.40
N ALA A 43 -15.77 0.48 11.47
CA ALA A 43 -17.18 0.70 11.11
C ALA A 43 -17.44 0.43 9.62
N GLN A 44 -16.60 0.97 8.72
CA GLN A 44 -16.71 0.71 7.28
C GLN A 44 -16.50 -0.77 6.94
N SER A 45 -15.57 -1.44 7.62
CA SER A 45 -15.35 -2.87 7.45
C SER A 45 -16.53 -3.72 7.95
N ALA A 46 -17.16 -3.33 9.05
CA ALA A 46 -18.38 -3.98 9.53
C ALA A 46 -19.53 -3.81 8.52
N LEU A 47 -19.69 -2.61 7.96
CA LEU A 47 -20.68 -2.33 6.91
C LEU A 47 -20.45 -3.20 5.67
N ALA A 48 -19.20 -3.27 5.18
CA ALA A 48 -18.85 -4.10 4.03
C ALA A 48 -19.19 -5.58 4.28
N ARG A 49 -18.78 -6.12 5.42
CA ARG A 49 -19.06 -7.52 5.78
C ARG A 49 -20.53 -7.82 6.00
N ALA A 50 -21.33 -6.83 6.42
CA ALA A 50 -22.77 -6.99 6.57
C ALA A 50 -23.56 -6.91 5.25
N SER A 51 -23.02 -6.22 4.24
CA SER A 51 -23.75 -5.85 3.03
C SER A 51 -23.24 -6.52 1.74
N LEU A 52 -22.00 -7.00 1.71
CA LEU A 52 -21.39 -7.58 0.51
C LEU A 52 -21.27 -9.10 0.59
N LYS A 53 -21.33 -9.77 -0.56
CA LYS A 53 -20.88 -11.16 -0.68
C LYS A 53 -19.41 -11.25 -0.33
N GLN A 54 -19.00 -12.34 0.32
CA GLN A 54 -17.63 -12.45 0.80
C GLN A 54 -17.17 -13.88 1.00
N HIS A 55 -15.88 -14.10 0.85
CA HIS A 55 -15.16 -15.29 1.29
C HIS A 55 -14.02 -14.80 2.17
N LEU A 56 -14.04 -15.16 3.45
CA LEU A 56 -13.11 -14.66 4.45
C LEU A 56 -12.05 -15.70 4.81
N ASP A 57 -10.89 -15.21 5.24
CA ASP A 57 -9.78 -16.02 5.77
C ASP A 57 -9.32 -17.13 4.81
N ILE A 58 -9.32 -16.85 3.51
CA ILE A 58 -8.85 -17.80 2.50
C ILE A 58 -7.33 -17.90 2.59
N PRO A 59 -6.77 -19.09 2.88
CA PRO A 59 -5.33 -19.24 3.00
C PRO A 59 -4.65 -19.19 1.63
N PHE A 60 -3.57 -18.41 1.52
CA PHE A 60 -2.71 -18.39 0.33
C PHE A 60 -1.29 -18.89 0.58
N GLY A 61 -0.95 -19.14 1.83
CA GLY A 61 0.36 -19.63 2.26
C GLY A 61 0.28 -20.52 3.50
N ALA A 62 1.44 -20.85 4.06
CA ALA A 62 1.56 -21.86 5.11
C ALA A 62 1.39 -21.33 6.54
N THR A 63 1.42 -20.01 6.74
CA THR A 63 1.30 -19.42 8.08
C THR A 63 -0.11 -18.91 8.34
N VAL A 64 -0.48 -18.74 9.60
CA VAL A 64 -1.80 -18.25 10.01
C VAL A 64 -2.09 -16.82 9.55
N HIS A 65 -1.06 -16.05 9.18
CA HIS A 65 -1.19 -14.69 8.70
C HIS A 65 -1.30 -14.60 7.17
N GLU A 66 -0.97 -15.67 6.45
CA GLU A 66 -1.06 -15.72 5.00
C GLU A 66 -2.49 -16.05 4.57
N THR A 67 -3.41 -15.12 4.83
CA THR A 67 -4.83 -15.20 4.47
C THR A 67 -5.26 -13.95 3.69
N LEU A 68 -6.36 -14.06 2.96
CA LEU A 68 -6.99 -12.94 2.28
C LEU A 68 -8.51 -13.06 2.36
N ASP A 69 -9.17 -11.89 2.26
CA ASP A 69 -10.63 -11.80 2.19
C ASP A 69 -11.03 -11.38 0.77
N ILE A 70 -12.01 -12.06 0.17
CA ILE A 70 -12.48 -11.78 -1.18
C ILE A 70 -13.92 -11.26 -1.11
N PHE A 71 -14.17 -10.14 -1.77
CA PHE A 71 -15.50 -9.53 -1.96
C PHE A 71 -15.81 -9.53 -3.46
N PRO A 72 -16.48 -10.59 -3.97
CA PRO A 72 -16.78 -10.74 -5.39
C PRO A 72 -17.72 -9.64 -5.89
N ALA A 73 -17.51 -9.17 -7.11
CA ALA A 73 -18.51 -8.43 -7.83
C ALA A 73 -19.71 -9.35 -8.21
N ASP A 74 -20.85 -8.74 -8.53
CA ASP A 74 -22.04 -9.53 -8.88
C ASP A 74 -21.93 -10.21 -10.26
N ALA A 75 -21.23 -9.55 -11.21
CA ALA A 75 -21.03 -10.10 -12.54
C ALA A 75 -19.86 -11.11 -12.57
N PRO A 76 -19.96 -12.19 -13.36
CA PRO A 76 -18.84 -13.10 -13.60
C PRO A 76 -17.74 -12.41 -14.43
N ASN A 77 -16.52 -12.94 -14.32
CA ASN A 77 -15.33 -12.40 -14.99
C ASN A 77 -15.08 -10.91 -14.71
N ALA A 78 -15.37 -10.50 -13.47
CA ALA A 78 -15.18 -9.12 -13.03
C ALA A 78 -13.68 -8.76 -12.94
N PRO A 79 -13.28 -7.52 -13.24
CA PRO A 79 -11.93 -7.07 -12.94
C PRO A 79 -11.63 -7.20 -11.45
N VAL A 80 -10.35 -7.34 -11.13
CA VAL A 80 -9.88 -7.65 -9.77
C VAL A 80 -8.97 -6.54 -9.25
N PHE A 81 -9.22 -6.11 -8.02
CA PHE A 81 -8.33 -5.23 -7.29
C PHE A 81 -7.87 -5.89 -6.00
N VAL A 82 -6.55 -6.04 -5.85
CA VAL A 82 -5.93 -6.51 -4.61
C VAL A 82 -5.50 -5.31 -3.79
N PHE A 83 -6.04 -5.21 -2.57
CA PHE A 83 -5.70 -4.17 -1.62
C PHE A 83 -4.75 -4.68 -0.55
N ILE A 84 -3.68 -3.94 -0.30
CA ILE A 84 -2.65 -4.21 0.72
C ILE A 84 -2.75 -3.13 1.79
N HIS A 85 -3.01 -3.54 3.04
CA HIS A 85 -3.22 -2.61 4.14
C HIS A 85 -1.95 -1.92 4.64
N GLY A 86 -2.14 -0.79 5.34
CA GLY A 86 -1.10 -0.04 6.03
C GLY A 86 -0.83 -0.56 7.44
N GLY A 87 -0.22 0.31 8.28
CA GLY A 87 0.11 0.01 9.68
C GLY A 87 1.60 -0.15 9.95
N TYR A 88 2.44 0.46 9.14
CA TYR A 88 3.91 0.44 9.29
C TYR A 88 4.49 -0.97 9.44
N TRP A 89 3.94 -1.95 8.72
CA TRP A 89 4.36 -3.37 8.77
C TRP A 89 4.32 -3.99 10.17
N ARG A 90 3.73 -3.32 11.18
CA ARG A 90 3.74 -3.74 12.60
C ARG A 90 2.37 -3.74 13.28
N ALA A 91 1.33 -3.31 12.59
CA ALA A 91 -0.01 -3.16 13.15
C ALA A 91 -1.09 -3.34 12.08
N LEU A 92 -2.32 -3.58 12.53
CA LEU A 92 -3.52 -3.78 11.72
C LEU A 92 -3.51 -5.11 10.96
N THR A 93 -4.63 -5.43 10.36
CA THR A 93 -4.87 -6.66 9.58
C THR A 93 -5.81 -6.36 8.41
N SER A 94 -6.11 -7.33 7.56
CA SER A 94 -7.14 -7.21 6.52
C SER A 94 -8.53 -6.85 7.08
N LYS A 95 -8.76 -7.17 8.36
CA LYS A 95 -10.10 -7.03 8.98
C LYS A 95 -10.55 -5.58 9.17
N GLU A 96 -9.61 -4.66 9.30
CA GLU A 96 -9.88 -3.22 9.38
C GLU A 96 -10.11 -2.58 8.00
N PHE A 97 -9.88 -3.31 6.90
CA PHE A 97 -9.88 -2.71 5.57
C PHE A 97 -10.90 -3.32 4.59
N SER A 98 -11.83 -4.14 5.05
CA SER A 98 -12.93 -4.63 4.20
C SER A 98 -13.75 -3.49 3.58
N GLY A 99 -13.77 -2.31 4.21
CA GLY A 99 -14.48 -1.12 3.73
C GLY A 99 -14.05 -0.63 2.35
N VAL A 100 -12.82 -0.97 1.90
CA VAL A 100 -12.34 -0.62 0.54
C VAL A 100 -13.16 -1.31 -0.56
N ALA A 101 -13.86 -2.40 -0.25
CA ALA A 101 -14.72 -3.10 -1.20
C ALA A 101 -16.06 -2.39 -1.47
N LEU A 102 -16.51 -1.46 -0.61
CA LEU A 102 -17.84 -0.85 -0.69
C LEU A 102 -18.13 -0.14 -2.01
N GLY A 103 -17.22 0.74 -2.42
CA GLY A 103 -17.36 1.46 -3.68
C GLY A 103 -16.96 0.62 -4.90
N LEU A 104 -15.94 -0.22 -4.76
CA LEU A 104 -15.41 -1.05 -5.84
C LEU A 104 -16.41 -2.13 -6.29
N GLN A 105 -17.06 -2.82 -5.36
CA GLN A 105 -18.08 -3.83 -5.71
C GLN A 105 -19.21 -3.22 -6.52
N ARG A 106 -19.67 -2.01 -6.17
CA ARG A 106 -20.69 -1.26 -6.93
C ARG A 106 -20.22 -0.81 -8.30
N ARG A 107 -18.90 -0.76 -8.54
CA ARG A 107 -18.27 -0.57 -9.85
C ARG A 107 -18.07 -1.87 -10.62
N GLY A 108 -18.52 -2.99 -10.08
CA GLY A 108 -18.33 -4.30 -10.69
C GLY A 108 -16.88 -4.82 -10.57
N ILE A 109 -16.12 -4.38 -9.58
CA ILE A 109 -14.74 -4.79 -9.34
C ILE A 109 -14.70 -5.74 -8.14
N THR A 110 -14.22 -6.97 -8.34
CA THR A 110 -13.92 -7.91 -7.25
C THR A 110 -12.73 -7.38 -6.43
N THR A 111 -12.92 -7.27 -5.13
CA THR A 111 -11.87 -6.77 -4.22
C THR A 111 -11.30 -7.90 -3.39
N VAL A 112 -9.98 -7.97 -3.31
CA VAL A 112 -9.23 -8.90 -2.47
C VAL A 112 -8.45 -8.09 -1.44
N VAL A 113 -8.64 -8.35 -0.15
CA VAL A 113 -7.93 -7.66 0.94
C VAL A 113 -6.92 -8.62 1.54
N VAL A 114 -5.64 -8.33 1.38
CA VAL A 114 -4.55 -9.21 1.81
C VAL A 114 -4.20 -8.97 3.26
N ASN A 115 -4.02 -10.06 4.02
CA ASN A 115 -3.38 -10.08 5.33
C ASN A 115 -1.93 -10.55 5.20
N TYR A 116 -1.08 -10.14 6.14
CA TYR A 116 0.33 -10.55 6.21
C TYR A 116 0.84 -10.51 7.66
N ALA A 117 1.92 -11.25 7.94
CA ALA A 117 2.57 -11.22 9.25
C ALA A 117 3.24 -9.86 9.51
N LEU A 118 3.44 -9.52 10.77
CA LEU A 118 3.88 -8.20 11.20
C LEU A 118 5.25 -8.25 11.87
N CYS A 119 6.00 -7.16 11.78
CA CYS A 119 7.17 -6.90 12.59
C CYS A 119 6.78 -6.77 14.08
N PRO A 120 7.62 -7.21 15.02
CA PRO A 120 8.98 -7.74 14.84
C PRO A 120 9.02 -9.26 14.63
N TRP A 121 7.87 -9.96 14.54
CA TRP A 121 7.81 -11.42 14.40
C TRP A 121 8.41 -11.90 13.07
N VAL A 122 8.33 -11.06 12.04
CA VAL A 122 8.96 -11.27 10.75
C VAL A 122 9.63 -9.97 10.28
N THR A 123 10.53 -10.06 9.29
CA THR A 123 11.18 -8.90 8.68
C THR A 123 10.31 -8.31 7.56
N ILE A 124 10.63 -7.09 7.11
CA ILE A 124 9.97 -6.49 5.92
C ILE A 124 10.25 -7.32 4.66
N ASP A 125 11.41 -7.98 4.56
CA ASP A 125 11.70 -8.93 3.46
C ASP A 125 10.67 -10.06 3.42
N GLU A 126 10.33 -10.65 4.58
CA GLU A 126 9.33 -11.72 4.66
C GLU A 126 7.92 -11.20 4.38
N ILE A 127 7.55 -10.01 4.88
CA ILE A 127 6.26 -9.37 4.55
C ILE A 127 6.14 -9.16 3.04
N THR A 128 7.20 -8.65 2.40
CA THR A 128 7.25 -8.47 0.95
C THR A 128 7.07 -9.80 0.21
N ARG A 129 7.71 -10.88 0.68
CA ARG A 129 7.51 -12.24 0.12
C ARG A 129 6.06 -12.69 0.25
N GLN A 130 5.44 -12.52 1.44
CA GLN A 130 4.05 -12.92 1.68
C GLN A 130 3.07 -12.18 0.77
N VAL A 131 3.23 -10.87 0.63
CA VAL A 131 2.37 -10.06 -0.26
C VAL A 131 2.53 -10.47 -1.73
N ARG A 132 3.76 -10.73 -2.20
CA ARG A 132 4.00 -11.28 -3.54
C ARG A 132 3.33 -12.64 -3.73
N ALA A 133 3.39 -13.51 -2.71
CA ALA A 133 2.71 -14.81 -2.74
C ALA A 133 1.18 -14.65 -2.81
N ALA A 134 0.60 -13.67 -2.09
CA ALA A 134 -0.83 -13.36 -2.16
C ALA A 134 -1.24 -12.90 -3.57
N VAL A 135 -0.46 -12.04 -4.20
CA VAL A 135 -0.68 -11.60 -5.58
C VAL A 135 -0.62 -12.81 -6.54
N ALA A 136 0.42 -13.63 -6.43
CA ALA A 136 0.55 -14.82 -7.28
C ALA A 136 -0.58 -15.83 -7.08
N TRP A 137 -0.98 -16.06 -5.82
CA TRP A 137 -2.11 -16.92 -5.50
C TRP A 137 -3.40 -16.36 -6.11
N THR A 138 -3.64 -15.05 -5.98
CA THR A 138 -4.85 -14.41 -6.50
C THR A 138 -4.93 -14.56 -8.02
N VAL A 139 -3.87 -14.27 -8.76
CA VAL A 139 -3.83 -14.45 -10.22
C VAL A 139 -4.18 -15.88 -10.63
N ARG A 140 -3.74 -16.89 -9.87
CA ARG A 140 -4.00 -18.31 -10.18
C ARG A 140 -5.39 -18.78 -9.80
N ASN A 141 -6.03 -18.18 -8.81
CA ASN A 141 -7.22 -18.74 -8.17
C ASN A 141 -8.48 -17.87 -8.28
N ILE A 142 -8.37 -16.59 -8.61
CA ILE A 142 -9.47 -15.63 -8.50
C ILE A 142 -10.65 -15.96 -9.45
N ALA A 143 -10.40 -16.69 -10.53
CA ALA A 143 -11.44 -17.15 -11.44
C ALA A 143 -12.49 -18.03 -10.72
N GLN A 144 -12.11 -18.79 -9.70
CA GLN A 144 -13.03 -19.61 -8.88
C GLN A 144 -14.01 -18.75 -8.06
N TYR A 145 -13.68 -17.47 -7.87
CA TYR A 145 -14.45 -16.46 -7.15
C TYR A 145 -15.10 -15.44 -8.10
N GLY A 146 -15.14 -15.73 -9.41
CA GLY A 146 -15.78 -14.88 -10.41
C GLY A 146 -14.94 -13.69 -10.89
N GLY A 147 -13.65 -13.63 -10.51
CA GLY A 147 -12.72 -12.59 -10.97
C GLY A 147 -11.99 -12.97 -12.25
N ASP A 148 -11.60 -11.97 -13.04
CA ASP A 148 -10.82 -12.12 -14.26
C ASP A 148 -9.33 -11.84 -14.01
N PRO A 149 -8.45 -12.86 -14.01
CA PRO A 149 -7.02 -12.66 -13.79
C PRO A 149 -6.32 -11.86 -14.91
N ALA A 150 -6.93 -11.67 -16.06
CA ALA A 150 -6.41 -10.84 -17.15
C ALA A 150 -6.66 -9.33 -16.91
N ARG A 151 -7.62 -8.99 -16.05
CA ARG A 151 -7.94 -7.61 -15.63
C ARG A 151 -7.62 -7.39 -14.15
N PHE A 152 -6.36 -7.61 -13.81
CA PHE A 152 -5.86 -7.67 -12.44
C PHE A 152 -5.08 -6.40 -12.06
N SER A 153 -5.43 -5.79 -10.94
CA SER A 153 -4.78 -4.61 -10.40
C SER A 153 -4.40 -4.78 -8.94
N VAL A 154 -3.40 -4.02 -8.50
CA VAL A 154 -2.89 -4.04 -7.12
C VAL A 154 -2.81 -2.62 -6.60
N GLY A 155 -3.14 -2.43 -5.34
CA GLY A 155 -2.92 -1.16 -4.67
C GLY A 155 -2.83 -1.31 -3.16
N GLY A 156 -2.42 -0.26 -2.50
CA GLY A 156 -2.31 -0.29 -1.06
C GLY A 156 -2.05 1.09 -0.47
N HIS A 157 -2.19 1.17 0.83
CA HIS A 157 -2.10 2.40 1.57
C HIS A 157 -0.94 2.37 2.56
N SER A 158 -0.17 3.45 2.67
CA SER A 158 0.93 3.60 3.63
C SER A 158 1.98 2.49 3.44
N ALA A 159 2.22 1.63 4.43
CA ALA A 159 3.04 0.43 4.26
C ALA A 159 2.54 -0.47 3.11
N GLY A 160 1.22 -0.51 2.86
CA GLY A 160 0.64 -1.21 1.70
C GLY A 160 0.97 -0.54 0.37
N GLY A 161 1.07 0.79 0.31
CA GLY A 161 1.54 1.54 -0.86
C GLY A 161 3.01 1.22 -1.19
N HIS A 162 3.85 1.10 -0.16
CA HIS A 162 5.21 0.59 -0.30
C HIS A 162 5.21 -0.85 -0.87
N LEU A 163 4.44 -1.77 -0.26
CA LEU A 163 4.37 -3.17 -0.69
C LEU A 163 3.81 -3.31 -2.13
N THR A 164 2.90 -2.42 -2.55
CA THR A 164 2.44 -2.32 -3.93
C THR A 164 3.62 -2.00 -4.87
N ALA A 165 4.43 -0.99 -4.54
CA ALA A 165 5.62 -0.66 -5.33
C ALA A 165 6.64 -1.82 -5.36
N MET A 166 6.78 -2.58 -4.27
CA MET A 166 7.60 -3.81 -4.24
C MET A 166 7.04 -4.91 -5.15
N CYS A 167 5.71 -5.01 -5.31
CA CYS A 167 5.09 -5.93 -6.28
C CYS A 167 5.39 -5.53 -7.73
N LEU A 168 5.38 -4.23 -8.06
CA LEU A 168 5.69 -3.72 -9.39
C LEU A 168 7.14 -4.01 -9.82
N GLN A 169 8.03 -4.25 -8.87
CA GLN A 169 9.45 -4.55 -9.12
C GLN A 169 9.76 -6.05 -9.14
N THR A 170 8.73 -6.90 -9.06
CA THR A 170 8.88 -8.35 -9.05
C THR A 170 9.06 -8.87 -10.47
N ASP A 171 9.96 -9.80 -10.67
CA ASP A 171 10.06 -10.59 -11.89
C ASP A 171 9.07 -11.76 -11.81
N TRP A 172 7.82 -11.46 -12.16
CA TRP A 172 6.72 -12.42 -12.01
C TRP A 172 6.91 -13.71 -12.80
N ALA A 173 7.58 -13.63 -13.96
CA ALA A 173 7.85 -14.81 -14.77
C ALA A 173 8.89 -15.71 -14.11
N ARG A 174 10.03 -15.13 -13.72
CA ARG A 174 11.13 -15.89 -13.11
C ARG A 174 10.78 -16.39 -11.71
N ASP A 175 10.23 -15.51 -10.86
CA ASP A 175 10.11 -15.77 -9.43
C ASP A 175 8.82 -16.54 -9.09
N TYR A 176 7.77 -16.39 -9.91
CA TYR A 176 6.45 -16.96 -9.63
C TYR A 176 5.83 -17.77 -10.80
N GLY A 177 6.49 -17.83 -11.98
CA GLY A 177 5.95 -18.55 -13.14
C GLY A 177 4.64 -17.99 -13.66
N LEU A 178 4.43 -16.68 -13.52
CA LEU A 178 3.28 -15.95 -14.08
C LEU A 178 3.64 -15.29 -15.40
N ALA A 179 2.67 -14.65 -16.07
CA ALA A 179 2.97 -13.74 -17.16
C ALA A 179 3.94 -12.63 -16.68
N PRO A 180 4.80 -12.07 -17.55
CA PRO A 180 5.75 -11.03 -17.15
C PRO A 180 5.09 -9.81 -16.49
N ASP A 181 3.93 -9.37 -16.99
CA ASP A 181 3.19 -8.20 -16.54
C ASP A 181 1.75 -8.57 -16.16
N PRO A 182 1.53 -9.28 -15.03
CA PRO A 182 0.19 -9.69 -14.63
C PRO A 182 -0.64 -8.52 -14.11
N ILE A 183 -0.01 -7.46 -13.60
CA ILE A 183 -0.66 -6.28 -13.00
C ILE A 183 -0.96 -5.27 -14.10
N LYS A 184 -2.25 -4.93 -14.29
CA LYS A 184 -2.71 -4.02 -15.36
C LYS A 184 -2.88 -2.57 -14.90
N ALA A 185 -2.98 -2.33 -13.59
CA ALA A 185 -2.97 -1.01 -12.98
C ALA A 185 -2.46 -1.09 -11.55
N ALA A 186 -1.81 -0.05 -11.06
CA ALA A 186 -1.33 0.00 -9.69
C ALA A 186 -1.66 1.33 -9.00
N LEU A 187 -2.10 1.26 -7.74
CA LEU A 187 -2.48 2.41 -6.94
C LEU A 187 -1.65 2.46 -5.65
N CYS A 188 -0.69 3.37 -5.61
CA CYS A 188 0.24 3.54 -4.50
C CYS A 188 -0.17 4.76 -3.67
N ILE A 189 -0.89 4.54 -2.55
CA ILE A 189 -1.50 5.60 -1.73
C ILE A 189 -0.61 5.86 -0.51
N SER A 190 -0.12 7.09 -0.33
CA SER A 190 0.67 7.54 0.83
C SER A 190 1.83 6.59 1.15
N GLY A 191 2.45 6.01 0.13
CA GLY A 191 3.52 5.01 0.30
C GLY A 191 4.84 5.63 0.73
N ILE A 192 5.70 4.80 1.35
CA ILE A 192 7.05 5.17 1.74
C ILE A 192 8.02 4.37 0.87
N TYR A 193 8.68 5.02 -0.07
CA TYR A 193 9.46 4.36 -1.12
C TYR A 193 10.97 4.41 -0.88
N ASP A 194 11.40 5.23 0.09
CA ASP A 194 12.71 5.23 0.72
C ASP A 194 12.47 5.05 2.23
N ILE A 195 12.77 3.85 2.75
CA ILE A 195 12.54 3.53 4.17
C ILE A 195 13.73 3.89 5.07
N ALA A 196 14.81 4.45 4.52
CA ALA A 196 16.00 4.81 5.30
C ALA A 196 15.74 5.75 6.49
N PRO A 197 14.89 6.82 6.38
CA PRO A 197 14.62 7.70 7.51
C PRO A 197 14.00 7.00 8.71
N LEU A 198 13.25 5.91 8.49
CA LEU A 198 12.56 5.19 9.55
C LEU A 198 13.51 4.49 10.53
N ARG A 199 14.79 4.28 10.16
CA ARG A 199 15.84 3.81 11.07
C ARG A 199 16.08 4.74 12.25
N TYR A 200 15.77 6.00 12.10
CA TYR A 200 15.97 7.06 13.08
C TYR A 200 14.66 7.52 13.73
N SER A 201 13.59 6.77 13.56
CA SER A 201 12.25 7.09 14.05
C SER A 201 11.84 6.19 15.22
N TYR A 202 10.71 6.53 15.85
CA TYR A 202 10.04 5.71 16.87
C TYR A 202 9.66 4.30 16.39
N LEU A 203 9.70 4.04 15.11
CA LEU A 203 9.35 2.75 14.51
C LEU A 203 10.48 1.73 14.60
N GLN A 204 11.74 2.19 14.65
CA GLN A 204 12.92 1.33 14.55
C GLN A 204 12.95 0.14 15.51
N PRO A 205 12.54 0.25 16.79
CA PRO A 205 12.54 -0.89 17.71
C PRO A 205 11.65 -2.05 17.24
N MET A 206 10.60 -1.77 16.47
CA MET A 206 9.67 -2.77 15.97
C MET A 206 10.04 -3.27 14.56
N ILE A 207 10.42 -2.37 13.65
CA ILE A 207 10.69 -2.73 12.25
C ILE A 207 12.14 -3.18 11.99
N GLN A 208 13.06 -2.91 12.92
CA GLN A 208 14.44 -3.42 12.99
C GLN A 208 15.22 -3.30 11.66
N LEU A 209 15.22 -2.10 11.07
CA LEU A 209 15.90 -1.83 9.81
C LEU A 209 17.42 -1.80 9.98
N ASP A 210 18.12 -2.58 9.17
CA ASP A 210 19.54 -2.44 8.87
C ASP A 210 19.76 -1.90 7.45
N ASP A 211 21.02 -1.67 7.07
CA ASP A 211 21.38 -1.16 5.74
C ASP A 211 20.97 -2.11 4.62
N GLY A 212 21.00 -3.42 4.88
CA GLY A 212 20.61 -4.44 3.92
C GLY A 212 19.10 -4.44 3.67
N VAL A 213 18.31 -4.43 4.75
CA VAL A 213 16.84 -4.35 4.69
C VAL A 213 16.40 -3.07 3.98
N VAL A 214 17.00 -1.92 4.33
CA VAL A 214 16.71 -0.63 3.68
C VAL A 214 16.96 -0.70 2.19
N ARG A 215 18.12 -1.20 1.76
CA ARG A 215 18.46 -1.27 0.32
C ARG A 215 17.52 -2.19 -0.46
N ARG A 216 17.16 -3.35 0.10
CA ARG A 216 16.29 -4.31 -0.58
C ARG A 216 14.82 -3.89 -0.61
N ASN A 217 14.39 -3.10 0.38
CA ASN A 217 13.00 -2.72 0.56
C ASN A 217 12.76 -1.20 0.40
N SER A 218 13.64 -0.48 -0.30
CA SER A 218 13.36 0.89 -0.75
C SER A 218 13.10 0.90 -2.25
N PRO A 219 11.83 0.84 -2.69
CA PRO A 219 11.50 0.75 -4.10
C PRO A 219 12.04 1.92 -4.95
N ALA A 220 12.28 3.08 -4.35
CA ALA A 220 12.91 4.20 -5.05
C ALA A 220 14.37 3.90 -5.47
N TYR A 221 15.05 2.95 -4.79
CA TYR A 221 16.44 2.58 -5.10
C TYR A 221 16.53 1.38 -6.06
N THR A 222 15.47 0.60 -6.15
CA THR A 222 15.44 -0.67 -6.87
C THR A 222 14.45 -0.67 -8.03
N ALA A 223 14.00 0.51 -8.44
CA ALA A 223 13.06 0.67 -9.55
C ALA A 223 13.55 -0.04 -10.82
N ARG A 224 12.65 -0.67 -11.53
CA ARG A 224 12.92 -1.38 -12.79
C ARG A 224 11.91 -1.00 -13.87
N ALA A 225 12.19 -1.32 -15.13
CA ALA A 225 11.24 -1.16 -16.21
C ALA A 225 9.95 -1.94 -15.92
N CYS A 226 8.80 -1.29 -16.07
CA CYS A 226 7.48 -1.82 -15.77
C CYS A 226 6.45 -1.14 -16.67
N ALA A 227 5.60 -1.92 -17.33
CA ALA A 227 4.59 -1.40 -18.24
C ALA A 227 3.27 -1.01 -17.54
N THR A 228 3.14 -1.31 -16.25
CA THR A 228 1.91 -1.09 -15.48
C THR A 228 1.65 0.40 -15.26
N PRO A 229 0.52 0.98 -15.74
CA PRO A 229 0.09 2.31 -15.36
C PRO A 229 -0.04 2.42 -13.84
N THR A 230 0.64 3.41 -13.26
CA THR A 230 0.72 3.55 -11.80
C THR A 230 0.30 4.95 -11.37
N TRP A 231 -0.53 5.05 -10.32
CA TRP A 231 -0.80 6.33 -9.68
C TRP A 231 -0.12 6.38 -8.31
N PHE A 232 0.85 7.28 -8.17
CA PHE A 232 1.44 7.67 -6.90
C PHE A 232 0.64 8.84 -6.35
N THR A 233 -0.06 8.63 -5.23
CA THR A 233 -0.91 9.62 -4.60
C THR A 233 -0.71 9.69 -3.09
N TRP A 234 -1.15 10.77 -2.49
CA TRP A 234 -1.16 10.98 -1.05
C TRP A 234 -2.28 11.97 -0.69
N GLY A 235 -2.64 12.09 0.58
CA GLY A 235 -3.56 13.11 1.04
C GLY A 235 -2.89 14.49 1.05
N GLY A 236 -3.52 15.48 0.43
CA GLY A 236 -2.95 16.83 0.29
C GLY A 236 -2.71 17.56 1.62
N ALA A 237 -3.29 17.08 2.73
CA ALA A 237 -3.06 17.56 4.09
C ALA A 237 -2.05 16.72 4.90
N GLU A 238 -1.40 15.73 4.28
CA GLU A 238 -0.32 14.97 4.93
C GLU A 238 0.95 15.81 5.11
N THR A 239 1.90 15.32 5.90
CA THR A 239 3.20 15.97 6.06
C THR A 239 3.99 15.99 4.75
N SER A 240 4.96 16.91 4.64
CA SER A 240 5.75 17.12 3.42
C SER A 240 6.54 15.87 3.00
N GLU A 241 6.88 14.98 3.93
CA GLU A 241 7.62 13.76 3.61
C GLU A 241 6.79 12.77 2.78
N PHE A 242 5.47 12.66 2.97
CA PHE A 242 4.63 11.80 2.10
C PHE A 242 4.58 12.33 0.66
N ALA A 243 4.49 13.65 0.48
CA ALA A 243 4.60 14.27 -0.84
C ALA A 243 5.98 14.00 -1.47
N ARG A 244 7.07 14.19 -0.70
CA ARG A 244 8.44 13.93 -1.16
C ARG A 244 8.67 12.48 -1.54
N GLN A 245 8.17 11.53 -0.74
CA GLN A 245 8.26 10.10 -1.03
C GLN A 245 7.59 9.77 -2.37
N ALA A 246 6.36 10.26 -2.60
CA ALA A 246 5.66 10.05 -3.85
C ALA A 246 6.40 10.69 -5.05
N GLN A 247 6.89 11.93 -4.90
CA GLN A 247 7.66 12.64 -5.92
C GLN A 247 8.97 11.92 -6.26
N SER A 248 9.71 11.47 -5.24
CA SER A 248 10.98 10.74 -5.43
C SER A 248 10.76 9.42 -6.15
N MET A 249 9.71 8.68 -5.80
CA MET A 249 9.38 7.43 -6.48
C MET A 249 8.92 7.68 -7.91
N HIS A 250 8.06 8.66 -8.15
CA HIS A 250 7.63 9.05 -9.49
C HIS A 250 8.83 9.42 -10.38
N ALA A 251 9.78 10.20 -9.85
CA ALA A 251 10.98 10.58 -10.59
C ALA A 251 11.86 9.36 -10.93
N ALA A 252 12.12 8.47 -9.94
CA ALA A 252 12.88 7.24 -10.16
C ALA A 252 12.17 6.31 -11.17
N TRP A 253 10.84 6.25 -11.14
CA TRP A 253 10.00 5.46 -12.03
C TRP A 253 10.04 6.01 -13.45
N GLY A 254 9.86 7.33 -13.63
CA GLY A 254 9.88 8.01 -14.93
C GLY A 254 11.25 7.98 -15.60
N ALA A 255 12.35 7.99 -14.82
CA ALA A 255 13.71 7.87 -15.36
C ALA A 255 13.95 6.55 -16.13
N LEU A 256 13.13 5.54 -15.92
CA LEU A 256 13.15 4.24 -16.62
C LEU A 256 12.15 4.19 -17.80
N GLY A 257 11.47 5.29 -18.09
CA GLY A 257 10.43 5.34 -19.13
C GLY A 257 9.08 4.77 -18.67
N ASN A 258 8.91 4.43 -17.40
CA ASN A 258 7.66 3.92 -16.85
C ASN A 258 6.59 5.02 -16.79
N GLN A 259 5.34 4.68 -17.06
CA GLN A 259 4.22 5.63 -16.97
C GLN A 259 3.67 5.71 -15.56
N SER A 260 3.47 6.92 -15.06
CA SER A 260 2.76 7.13 -13.79
C SER A 260 2.10 8.50 -13.71
N GLU A 261 0.98 8.56 -12.98
CA GLU A 261 0.38 9.79 -12.49
C GLU A 261 0.98 10.16 -11.14
N LEU A 262 1.09 11.48 -10.89
CA LEU A 262 1.52 12.03 -9.61
C LEU A 262 0.61 13.20 -9.24
N ARG A 263 -0.27 13.01 -8.29
CA ARG A 263 -1.14 14.07 -7.76
C ARG A 263 -1.69 13.72 -6.40
N PRO A 264 -1.87 14.70 -5.49
CA PRO A 264 -2.50 14.48 -4.20
C PRO A 264 -4.02 14.37 -4.33
N ILE A 265 -4.64 13.77 -3.30
CA ILE A 265 -6.09 13.87 -3.06
C ILE A 265 -6.32 15.10 -2.18
N ALA A 266 -6.95 16.13 -2.75
CA ALA A 266 -7.10 17.42 -2.11
C ALA A 266 -7.87 17.32 -0.79
N GLY A 267 -7.36 17.99 0.25
CA GLY A 267 -7.99 18.07 1.57
C GLY A 267 -7.98 16.80 2.42
N ALA A 268 -7.56 15.66 1.85
CA ALA A 268 -7.44 14.42 2.61
C ALA A 268 -6.16 14.42 3.46
N ASP A 269 -6.24 13.84 4.64
CA ASP A 269 -5.10 13.46 5.47
C ASP A 269 -4.69 11.99 5.20
N HIS A 270 -3.71 11.47 5.98
CA HIS A 270 -3.20 10.11 5.83
C HIS A 270 -4.27 9.01 5.98
N PHE A 271 -5.37 9.27 6.65
CA PHE A 271 -6.42 8.29 6.92
C PHE A 271 -7.64 8.50 6.02
N THR A 272 -8.07 9.76 5.90
CA THR A 272 -9.25 10.13 5.11
C THR A 272 -9.03 9.99 3.61
N VAL A 273 -7.78 9.84 3.15
CA VAL A 273 -7.46 9.50 1.76
C VAL A 273 -8.16 8.22 1.29
N LEU A 274 -8.43 7.26 2.19
CA LEU A 274 -9.14 6.02 1.88
C LEU A 274 -10.65 6.18 1.68
N ALA A 275 -11.25 7.32 2.06
CA ALA A 275 -12.66 7.59 1.80
C ALA A 275 -13.02 7.55 0.30
N GLY A 276 -12.02 7.68 -0.57
CA GLY A 276 -12.16 7.47 -2.02
C GLY A 276 -12.60 6.07 -2.44
N PHE A 277 -12.61 5.06 -1.53
CA PHE A 277 -13.13 3.72 -1.74
C PHE A 277 -14.55 3.49 -1.20
N GLU A 278 -15.08 4.38 -0.38
CA GLU A 278 -16.36 4.17 0.30
C GLU A 278 -17.59 4.27 -0.61
N ARG A 279 -17.45 4.98 -1.73
CA ARG A 279 -18.51 5.19 -2.72
C ARG A 279 -17.99 4.94 -4.13
N PRO A 280 -18.86 4.48 -5.06
CA PRO A 280 -18.45 4.19 -6.43
C PRO A 280 -17.95 5.45 -7.18
N GLU A 281 -18.42 6.66 -6.82
CA GLU A 281 -17.97 7.92 -7.39
C GLU A 281 -16.65 8.43 -6.79
N GLY A 282 -16.18 7.79 -5.72
CA GLY A 282 -14.93 8.14 -5.06
C GLY A 282 -13.74 8.09 -6.02
N GLU A 283 -12.80 9.00 -5.85
CA GLU A 283 -11.72 9.23 -6.81
C GLU A 283 -10.84 8.00 -7.05
N LEU A 284 -10.57 7.21 -6.00
CA LEU A 284 -9.81 5.97 -6.10
C LEU A 284 -10.57 4.89 -6.87
N CYS A 285 -11.88 4.74 -6.61
CA CYS A 285 -12.75 3.84 -7.35
C CYS A 285 -12.86 4.24 -8.82
N ALA A 286 -13.04 5.53 -9.10
CA ALA A 286 -13.20 6.04 -10.45
C ALA A 286 -11.92 5.82 -11.28
N TRP A 287 -10.74 6.07 -10.70
CA TRP A 287 -9.47 5.84 -11.37
C TRP A 287 -9.27 4.35 -11.71
N LEU A 288 -9.47 3.46 -10.74
CA LEU A 288 -9.36 2.01 -10.97
C LEU A 288 -10.34 1.52 -12.03
N ALA A 289 -11.59 1.97 -11.98
CA ALA A 289 -12.61 1.61 -12.96
C ALA A 289 -12.20 2.02 -14.37
N GLY A 290 -11.67 3.23 -14.54
CA GLY A 290 -11.12 3.72 -15.82
C GLY A 290 -9.96 2.86 -16.34
N GLN A 291 -9.04 2.44 -15.47
CA GLN A 291 -7.90 1.58 -15.85
C GLN A 291 -8.34 0.16 -16.19
N LEU A 292 -9.43 -0.33 -15.61
CA LEU A 292 -9.92 -1.70 -15.76
C LEU A 292 -11.08 -1.81 -16.78
N GLY A 293 -11.52 -0.70 -17.37
CA GLY A 293 -12.55 -0.66 -18.41
C GLY A 293 -13.95 -0.95 -17.90
N VAL A 294 -14.34 -0.42 -16.71
CA VAL A 294 -15.67 -0.55 -16.10
C VAL A 294 -16.17 0.75 -15.52
#